data_235290c92e253cbcd1ca19e649ac0591
#
_entry.id   235290c92e253cbcd1ca19e649ac0591
#
_cell.length_a   1.000
_cell.length_b   1.000
_cell.length_c   1.000
_cell.angle_alpha   90.00
_cell.angle_beta   90.00
_cell.angle_gamma   90.00
#
_symmetry.space_group_name_H-M   'P 1'
#
loop_
_entity.id
_entity.type
_entity.pdbx_description
1 polymer ?
#
loop_
_entity_poly.entity_id
_entity_poly.type
_entity_poly.pdbx_seq_one_letter_code
_entity_poly.pdbx_strand_id
1 'polypeptide(L)'
;MDKIVKNYLYNLSYQILILIVPLITTPYVSRTLGAKGIGTFSYTNSIVQYFILFGCIGLNLYGQREIAYVQHEQEKRNIVFWELVILRIITVSISLFIYFFTLAAHGTYASIFLIMSLDILASMVDISWFFQGIEDFKKIVIRNFIIKIIGVLLIFIFVKSADDLCLYVICHSATLFLGNLSMWAYIPKLVGRVRLRGLSVKKHVRPTIVLFLPQIATSVYTVLDKTMIGFLTGIEEEVAYYEQGQKIVKIAMTLVISLGTVMMPRVANLFKQHQTEQVKSYLVKSFRFVFFLAFPMMFGLMAICSNFVPWFFGNGYNRVVPNIIVIAPILVLIALSNIMGTQYLLPIGRQKEYTLSVVTGCIVNFLMNLILIPKFYSIGAAIATVIAEASVTGVQIFCTRKDFCFWKIANNNKQYVISSLVMFIIIYTLSPKLQSSIINTFLCIIIGGGIYLGTLLIIKDDTIIEAIEKIKTRIGK
;
A
#
# COMPACT_ATOMS: atom_id res chain seq x y z
N MET A 1 30.20 7.31 -2.90
CA MET A 1 28.73 7.50 -2.82
C MET A 1 28.33 7.36 -1.36
N ASP A 2 27.67 8.32 -0.78
CA ASP A 2 27.30 8.35 0.64
C ASP A 2 26.40 7.13 0.97
N LYS A 3 26.58 6.52 2.17
CA LYS A 3 25.83 5.34 2.64
C LYS A 3 24.32 5.60 2.53
N ILE A 4 23.88 6.83 2.83
CA ILE A 4 22.48 7.26 2.75
C ILE A 4 21.96 7.18 1.31
N VAL A 5 22.69 7.72 0.34
CA VAL A 5 22.29 7.69 -1.09
C VAL A 5 22.23 6.26 -1.60
N LYS A 6 23.14 5.40 -1.20
CA LYS A 6 23.16 3.99 -1.57
C LYS A 6 21.95 3.22 -1.02
N ASN A 7 21.62 3.45 0.24
CA ASN A 7 20.42 2.86 0.88
C ASN A 7 19.12 3.36 0.24
N TYR A 8 19.08 4.64 -0.14
CA TYR A 8 17.94 5.21 -0.87
C TYR A 8 17.76 4.53 -2.23
N LEU A 9 18.83 4.34 -3.00
CA LEU A 9 18.76 3.66 -4.31
C LEU A 9 18.33 2.20 -4.18
N TYR A 10 18.79 1.47 -3.17
CA TYR A 10 18.31 0.11 -2.90
C TYR A 10 16.80 0.10 -2.61
N ASN A 11 16.34 1.01 -1.75
CA ASN A 11 14.92 1.09 -1.42
C ASN A 11 14.07 1.46 -2.65
N LEU A 12 14.53 2.41 -3.47
CA LEU A 12 13.86 2.78 -4.72
C LEU A 12 13.75 1.60 -5.70
N SER A 13 14.86 0.85 -5.89
CA SER A 13 14.85 -0.35 -6.74
C SER A 13 13.85 -1.40 -6.24
N TYR A 14 13.74 -1.57 -4.93
CA TYR A 14 12.75 -2.46 -4.35
C TYR A 14 11.31 -1.97 -4.53
N GLN A 15 11.06 -0.67 -4.41
CA GLN A 15 9.73 -0.10 -4.68
C GLN A 15 9.31 -0.31 -6.15
N ILE A 16 10.23 -0.15 -7.09
CA ILE A 16 9.99 -0.44 -8.51
C ILE A 16 9.64 -1.93 -8.71
N LEU A 17 10.36 -2.82 -8.06
CA LEU A 17 10.09 -4.26 -8.14
C LEU A 17 8.69 -4.61 -7.62
N ILE A 18 8.28 -4.02 -6.47
CA ILE A 18 6.94 -4.22 -5.90
C ILE A 18 5.84 -3.81 -6.90
N LEU A 19 6.07 -2.79 -7.72
CA LEU A 19 5.12 -2.34 -8.73
C LEU A 19 5.11 -3.24 -9.97
N ILE A 20 6.29 -3.66 -10.46
CA ILE A 20 6.43 -4.44 -11.70
C ILE A 20 5.96 -5.89 -11.51
N VAL A 21 6.32 -6.53 -10.40
CA VAL A 21 5.99 -7.94 -10.18
C VAL A 21 4.49 -8.22 -10.25
N PRO A 22 3.59 -7.46 -9.60
CA PRO A 22 2.16 -7.65 -9.76
C PRO A 22 1.65 -7.42 -11.19
N LEU A 23 2.24 -6.49 -11.94
CA LEU A 23 1.85 -6.25 -13.33
C LEU A 23 2.12 -7.46 -14.23
N ILE A 24 3.16 -8.26 -13.93
CA ILE A 24 3.50 -9.46 -14.66
C ILE A 24 2.70 -10.67 -14.13
N THR A 25 2.62 -10.84 -12.83
CA THR A 25 2.02 -12.03 -12.22
C THR A 25 0.50 -12.00 -12.21
N THR A 26 -0.11 -10.82 -12.00
CA THR A 26 -1.56 -10.72 -11.89
C THR A 26 -2.31 -11.20 -13.15
N PRO A 27 -1.94 -10.82 -14.39
CA PRO A 27 -2.61 -11.33 -15.58
C PRO A 27 -2.56 -12.86 -15.70
N TYR A 28 -1.42 -13.43 -15.37
CA TYR A 28 -1.23 -14.89 -15.41
C TYR A 28 -2.13 -15.57 -14.36
N VAL A 29 -1.97 -15.19 -13.10
CA VAL A 29 -2.70 -15.81 -11.97
C VAL A 29 -4.22 -15.61 -12.10
N SER A 30 -4.66 -14.44 -12.57
CA SER A 30 -6.09 -14.17 -12.82
C SER A 30 -6.69 -15.10 -13.87
N ARG A 31 -5.97 -15.37 -14.94
CA ARG A 31 -6.45 -16.27 -16.01
C ARG A 31 -6.36 -17.74 -15.62
N THR A 32 -5.36 -18.10 -14.82
CA THR A 32 -5.12 -19.51 -14.44
C THR A 32 -6.07 -19.93 -13.31
N LEU A 33 -6.14 -19.18 -12.21
CA LEU A 33 -6.96 -19.54 -11.05
C LEU A 33 -8.41 -19.03 -11.16
N GLY A 34 -8.67 -18.09 -12.06
CA GLY A 34 -9.97 -17.44 -12.17
C GLY A 34 -10.34 -16.54 -10.98
N ALA A 35 -11.51 -15.90 -11.06
CA ALA A 35 -11.96 -14.99 -10.01
C ALA A 35 -12.23 -15.71 -8.68
N LYS A 36 -12.74 -16.93 -8.72
CA LYS A 36 -13.02 -17.73 -7.52
C LYS A 36 -11.72 -18.05 -6.76
N GLY A 37 -10.70 -18.58 -7.44
CA GLY A 37 -9.44 -18.94 -6.80
C GLY A 37 -8.73 -17.73 -6.19
N ILE A 38 -8.69 -16.59 -6.91
CA ILE A 38 -8.13 -15.34 -6.39
C ILE A 38 -8.94 -14.82 -5.20
N GLY A 39 -10.27 -14.88 -5.29
CA GLY A 39 -11.16 -14.46 -4.21
C GLY A 39 -10.97 -15.28 -2.95
N THR A 40 -10.92 -16.61 -3.09
CA THR A 40 -10.64 -17.50 -1.97
C THR A 40 -9.30 -17.19 -1.32
N PHE A 41 -8.23 -17.02 -2.11
CA PHE A 41 -6.93 -16.61 -1.59
C PHE A 41 -6.99 -15.26 -0.89
N SER A 42 -7.60 -14.24 -1.49
CA SER A 42 -7.66 -12.89 -0.93
C SER A 42 -8.47 -12.84 0.36
N TYR A 43 -9.58 -13.57 0.42
CA TYR A 43 -10.40 -13.70 1.62
C TYR A 43 -9.64 -14.39 2.77
N THR A 44 -9.11 -15.58 2.53
CA THR A 44 -8.36 -16.33 3.54
C THR A 44 -7.11 -15.60 3.99
N ASN A 45 -6.36 -15.00 3.06
CA ASN A 45 -5.20 -14.17 3.39
C ASN A 45 -5.59 -12.95 4.25
N SER A 46 -6.74 -12.32 3.98
CA SER A 46 -7.20 -11.18 4.79
C SER A 46 -7.41 -11.57 6.26
N ILE A 47 -7.90 -12.77 6.51
CA ILE A 47 -8.07 -13.30 7.87
C ILE A 47 -6.71 -13.61 8.51
N VAL A 48 -5.79 -14.26 7.78
CA VAL A 48 -4.44 -14.58 8.26
C VAL A 48 -3.66 -13.31 8.66
N GLN A 49 -3.85 -12.20 7.91
CA GLN A 49 -3.20 -10.92 8.23
C GLN A 49 -3.59 -10.39 9.63
N TYR A 50 -4.80 -10.65 10.14
CA TYR A 50 -5.13 -10.28 11.52
C TYR A 50 -4.32 -11.09 12.54
N PHE A 51 -4.16 -12.40 12.33
CA PHE A 51 -3.34 -13.22 13.22
C PHE A 51 -1.87 -12.81 13.20
N ILE A 52 -1.33 -12.45 12.03
CA ILE A 52 0.01 -11.89 11.91
C ILE A 52 0.11 -10.55 12.65
N LEU A 53 -0.86 -9.66 12.46
CA LEU A 53 -0.90 -8.35 13.09
C LEU A 53 -0.89 -8.46 14.61
N PHE A 54 -1.77 -9.28 15.16
CA PHE A 54 -1.87 -9.51 16.63
C PHE A 54 -0.70 -10.33 17.17
N GLY A 55 -0.15 -11.27 16.38
CA GLY A 55 1.06 -12.01 16.74
C GLY A 55 2.30 -11.12 16.81
N CYS A 56 2.45 -10.20 15.88
CA CYS A 56 3.61 -9.30 15.84
C CYS A 56 3.54 -8.14 16.84
N ILE A 57 2.36 -7.76 17.34
CA ILE A 57 2.11 -6.67 18.33
C ILE A 57 2.98 -5.41 18.16
N GLY A 58 3.25 -4.97 16.94
CA GLY A 58 4.08 -3.78 16.66
C GLY A 58 5.58 -3.96 16.83
N LEU A 59 6.07 -5.19 17.03
CA LEU A 59 7.49 -5.51 17.21
C LEU A 59 8.39 -5.04 16.06
N ASN A 60 7.88 -4.94 14.85
CA ASN A 60 8.70 -4.48 13.72
C ASN A 60 9.20 -3.04 13.93
N LEU A 61 8.29 -2.11 14.25
CA LEU A 61 8.64 -0.70 14.48
C LEU A 61 9.41 -0.52 15.79
N TYR A 62 8.97 -1.19 16.85
CA TYR A 62 9.63 -1.14 18.15
C TYR A 62 11.05 -1.71 18.07
N GLY A 63 11.22 -2.89 17.47
CA GLY A 63 12.52 -3.54 17.34
C GLY A 63 13.51 -2.73 16.49
N GLN A 64 13.05 -2.15 15.37
CA GLN A 64 13.87 -1.24 14.56
C GLN A 64 14.41 -0.08 15.42
N ARG A 65 13.54 0.54 16.21
CA ARG A 65 13.92 1.68 17.08
C ARG A 65 14.90 1.27 18.17
N GLU A 66 14.62 0.19 18.91
CA GLU A 66 15.49 -0.26 20.02
C GLU A 66 16.87 -0.68 19.53
N ILE A 67 16.95 -1.38 18.41
CA ILE A 67 18.23 -1.74 17.79
C ILE A 67 18.99 -0.49 17.32
N ALA A 68 18.31 0.51 16.76
CA ALA A 68 18.94 1.76 16.36
C ALA A 68 19.59 2.50 17.56
N TYR A 69 18.94 2.47 18.72
CA TYR A 69 19.50 3.08 19.94
C TYR A 69 20.79 2.40 20.43
N VAL A 70 20.93 1.09 20.23
CA VAL A 70 22.07 0.30 20.70
C VAL A 70 22.98 -0.19 19.57
N GLN A 71 22.86 0.37 18.34
CA GLN A 71 23.52 -0.16 17.14
C GLN A 71 25.07 -0.23 17.28
N HIS A 72 25.68 0.67 18.04
CA HIS A 72 27.12 0.74 18.25
C HIS A 72 27.62 -0.05 19.49
N GLU A 73 26.71 -0.49 20.38
CA GLU A 73 27.01 -1.21 21.59
C GLU A 73 26.73 -2.71 21.44
N GLN A 74 27.70 -3.48 21.00
CA GLN A 74 27.51 -4.88 20.61
C GLN A 74 26.87 -5.73 21.70
N GLU A 75 27.27 -5.60 22.96
CA GLU A 75 26.68 -6.41 24.06
C GLU A 75 25.21 -6.08 24.29
N LYS A 76 24.86 -4.80 24.39
CA LYS A 76 23.46 -4.37 24.55
C LYS A 76 22.62 -4.77 23.35
N ARG A 77 23.15 -4.61 22.12
CA ARG A 77 22.50 -5.02 20.88
C ARG A 77 22.20 -6.52 20.88
N ASN A 78 23.13 -7.36 21.32
CA ASN A 78 22.91 -8.80 21.43
C ASN A 78 21.79 -9.13 22.41
N ILE A 79 21.76 -8.48 23.58
CA ILE A 79 20.72 -8.68 24.60
C ILE A 79 19.36 -8.26 24.04
N VAL A 80 19.22 -7.05 23.51
CA VAL A 80 17.98 -6.52 22.96
C VAL A 80 17.48 -7.39 21.81
N PHE A 81 18.35 -7.84 20.91
CA PHE A 81 17.98 -8.74 19.81
C PHE A 81 17.30 -10.01 20.33
N TRP A 82 17.93 -10.73 21.27
CA TRP A 82 17.38 -11.99 21.79
C TRP A 82 16.12 -11.77 22.63
N GLU A 83 16.04 -10.69 23.41
CA GLU A 83 14.84 -10.34 24.15
C GLU A 83 13.62 -10.15 23.22
N LEU A 84 13.81 -9.43 22.10
CA LEU A 84 12.76 -9.17 21.13
C LEU A 84 12.40 -10.40 20.30
N VAL A 85 13.39 -11.24 19.94
CA VAL A 85 13.14 -12.52 19.26
C VAL A 85 12.31 -13.45 20.15
N ILE A 86 12.65 -13.56 21.44
CA ILE A 86 11.90 -14.40 22.38
C ILE A 86 10.47 -13.87 22.54
N LEU A 87 10.31 -12.56 22.72
CA LEU A 87 8.99 -11.93 22.78
C LEU A 87 8.16 -12.27 21.54
N ARG A 88 8.75 -12.14 20.34
CA ARG A 88 8.10 -12.45 19.07
C ARG A 88 7.69 -13.92 18.97
N ILE A 89 8.57 -14.83 19.34
CA ILE A 89 8.26 -16.27 19.35
C ILE A 89 7.06 -16.54 20.25
N ILE A 90 7.05 -15.98 21.46
CA ILE A 90 5.95 -16.17 22.41
C ILE A 90 4.62 -15.66 21.83
N THR A 91 4.61 -14.40 21.37
CA THR A 91 3.36 -13.75 20.93
C THR A 91 2.83 -14.36 19.63
N VAL A 92 3.70 -14.67 18.66
CA VAL A 92 3.29 -15.33 17.43
C VAL A 92 2.89 -16.77 17.66
N SER A 93 3.53 -17.51 18.59
CA SER A 93 3.10 -18.87 18.98
C SER A 93 1.70 -18.88 19.59
N ILE A 94 1.37 -17.90 20.44
CA ILE A 94 0.02 -17.75 20.98
C ILE A 94 -0.97 -17.49 19.84
N SER A 95 -0.66 -16.58 18.93
CA SER A 95 -1.50 -16.29 17.76
C SER A 95 -1.69 -17.52 16.87
N LEU A 96 -0.61 -18.26 16.59
CA LEU A 96 -0.63 -19.50 15.80
C LEU A 96 -1.48 -20.59 16.48
N PHE A 97 -1.39 -20.72 17.80
CA PHE A 97 -2.19 -21.66 18.55
C PHE A 97 -3.69 -21.34 18.42
N ILE A 98 -4.08 -20.09 18.65
CA ILE A 98 -5.47 -19.64 18.47
C ILE A 98 -5.93 -19.88 17.03
N TYR A 99 -5.10 -19.50 16.04
CA TYR A 99 -5.37 -19.70 14.62
C TYR A 99 -5.63 -21.16 14.27
N PHE A 100 -4.81 -22.08 14.76
CA PHE A 100 -4.94 -23.50 14.48
C PHE A 100 -6.27 -24.05 14.97
N PHE A 101 -6.64 -23.74 16.22
CA PHE A 101 -7.88 -24.26 16.80
C PHE A 101 -9.15 -23.58 16.28
N THR A 102 -9.06 -22.35 15.78
CA THR A 102 -10.25 -21.63 15.29
C THR A 102 -10.50 -21.83 13.80
N LEU A 103 -9.46 -21.95 12.98
CA LEU A 103 -9.56 -21.90 11.53
C LEU A 103 -8.92 -23.09 10.81
N ALA A 104 -7.69 -23.45 11.15
CA ALA A 104 -6.94 -24.45 10.40
C ALA A 104 -7.44 -25.89 10.66
N ALA A 105 -8.07 -26.16 11.80
CA ALA A 105 -8.60 -27.48 12.15
C ALA A 105 -10.01 -27.74 11.58
N HIS A 106 -10.77 -26.70 11.20
CA HIS A 106 -12.19 -26.83 10.87
C HIS A 106 -12.61 -25.87 9.73
N GLY A 107 -13.64 -26.26 9.00
CA GLY A 107 -14.33 -25.41 8.02
C GLY A 107 -13.94 -25.62 6.56
N THR A 108 -14.61 -24.92 5.67
CA THR A 108 -14.53 -25.07 4.20
C THR A 108 -13.12 -24.77 3.66
N TYR A 109 -12.37 -23.88 4.31
CA TYR A 109 -11.04 -23.45 3.88
C TYR A 109 -9.91 -24.03 4.74
N ALA A 110 -10.17 -25.10 5.51
CA ALA A 110 -9.19 -25.65 6.46
C ALA A 110 -7.84 -26.00 5.82
N SER A 111 -7.83 -26.63 4.63
CA SER A 111 -6.60 -26.93 3.90
C SER A 111 -5.80 -25.69 3.52
N ILE A 112 -6.46 -24.63 3.07
CA ILE A 112 -5.82 -23.35 2.72
C ILE A 112 -5.28 -22.67 3.98
N PHE A 113 -6.06 -22.63 5.06
CA PHE A 113 -5.62 -22.08 6.34
C PHE A 113 -4.44 -22.88 6.93
N LEU A 114 -4.44 -24.20 6.77
CA LEU A 114 -3.31 -25.03 7.22
C LEU A 114 -2.02 -24.64 6.47
N ILE A 115 -2.08 -24.47 5.14
CA ILE A 115 -0.93 -24.04 4.35
C ILE A 115 -0.51 -22.59 4.73
N MET A 116 -1.46 -21.69 4.92
CA MET A 116 -1.20 -20.30 5.31
C MET A 116 -0.68 -20.14 6.75
N SER A 117 -0.67 -21.20 7.58
CA SER A 117 0.06 -21.19 8.85
C SER A 117 1.55 -20.90 8.65
N LEU A 118 2.10 -21.22 7.46
CA LEU A 118 3.45 -20.83 7.07
C LEU A 118 3.66 -19.31 7.01
N ASP A 119 2.62 -18.52 6.70
CA ASP A 119 2.73 -17.05 6.70
C ASP A 119 2.87 -16.51 8.14
N ILE A 120 2.17 -17.12 9.09
CA ILE A 120 2.30 -16.80 10.52
C ILE A 120 3.68 -17.22 11.01
N LEU A 121 4.17 -18.40 10.64
CA LEU A 121 5.54 -18.85 10.93
C LEU A 121 6.59 -17.97 10.25
N ALA A 122 6.33 -17.51 9.00
CA ALA A 122 7.19 -16.56 8.33
C ALA A 122 7.30 -15.24 9.10
N SER A 123 6.20 -14.79 9.69
CA SER A 123 6.20 -13.60 10.56
C SER A 123 6.98 -13.82 11.86
N MET A 124 6.99 -15.04 12.40
CA MET A 124 7.76 -15.41 13.59
C MET A 124 9.28 -15.27 13.36
N VAL A 125 9.74 -15.75 12.22
CA VAL A 125 11.18 -15.74 11.86
C VAL A 125 11.64 -14.47 11.15
N ASP A 126 10.76 -13.51 10.90
CA ASP A 126 11.13 -12.24 10.27
C ASP A 126 11.95 -11.35 11.22
N ILE A 127 13.21 -11.15 10.91
CA ILE A 127 14.15 -10.28 11.61
C ILE A 127 14.56 -9.04 10.79
N SER A 128 13.74 -8.64 9.82
CA SER A 128 14.02 -7.47 8.97
C SER A 128 14.18 -6.19 9.80
N TRP A 129 13.45 -6.05 10.91
CA TRP A 129 13.55 -4.93 11.85
C TRP A 129 14.96 -4.76 12.43
N PHE A 130 15.70 -5.85 12.63
CA PHE A 130 17.09 -5.80 13.11
C PHE A 130 17.99 -5.14 12.05
N PHE A 131 17.91 -5.57 10.80
CA PHE A 131 18.69 -5.02 9.71
C PHE A 131 18.32 -3.57 9.40
N GLN A 132 17.06 -3.20 9.56
CA GLN A 132 16.61 -1.79 9.48
C GLN A 132 17.23 -0.96 10.61
N GLY A 133 17.26 -1.49 11.83
CA GLY A 133 17.84 -0.81 12.99
C GLY A 133 19.35 -0.58 12.90
N ILE A 134 20.11 -1.50 12.29
CA ILE A 134 21.54 -1.32 12.01
C ILE A 134 21.83 -0.63 10.66
N GLU A 135 20.79 -0.14 9.97
CA GLU A 135 20.86 0.54 8.67
C GLU A 135 21.50 -0.32 7.55
N ASP A 136 21.36 -1.64 7.59
CA ASP A 136 21.81 -2.56 6.54
C ASP A 136 20.66 -2.94 5.60
N PHE A 137 20.15 -1.96 4.87
CA PHE A 137 19.04 -2.15 3.93
C PHE A 137 19.40 -3.03 2.74
N LYS A 138 20.68 -3.10 2.39
CA LYS A 138 21.15 -3.92 1.25
C LYS A 138 20.73 -5.38 1.36
N LYS A 139 20.90 -5.98 2.55
CA LYS A 139 20.55 -7.39 2.77
C LYS A 139 19.05 -7.64 2.62
N ILE A 140 18.22 -6.73 3.15
CA ILE A 140 16.77 -6.81 3.04
C ILE A 140 16.34 -6.73 1.56
N VAL A 141 16.88 -5.76 0.83
CA VAL A 141 16.51 -5.53 -0.58
C VAL A 141 16.93 -6.70 -1.46
N ILE A 142 18.16 -7.21 -1.32
CA ILE A 142 18.65 -8.36 -2.08
C ILE A 142 17.78 -9.59 -1.78
N ARG A 143 17.52 -9.90 -0.50
CA ARG A 143 16.62 -10.99 -0.13
C ARG A 143 15.25 -10.83 -0.79
N ASN A 144 14.62 -9.68 -0.64
CA ASN A 144 13.29 -9.43 -1.18
C ASN A 144 13.24 -9.58 -2.70
N PHE A 145 14.31 -9.14 -3.39
CA PHE A 145 14.45 -9.28 -4.83
C PHE A 145 14.51 -10.76 -5.24
N ILE A 146 15.38 -11.53 -4.61
CA ILE A 146 15.57 -12.97 -4.87
C ILE A 146 14.25 -13.72 -4.60
N ILE A 147 13.61 -13.48 -3.45
CA ILE A 147 12.35 -14.14 -3.08
C ILE A 147 11.24 -13.83 -4.08
N LYS A 148 11.11 -12.57 -4.50
CA LYS A 148 10.10 -12.17 -5.48
C LYS A 148 10.31 -12.88 -6.81
N ILE A 149 11.54 -12.96 -7.31
CA ILE A 149 11.85 -13.68 -8.55
C ILE A 149 11.57 -15.17 -8.40
N ILE A 150 12.05 -15.79 -7.32
CA ILE A 150 11.79 -17.22 -7.08
C ILE A 150 10.28 -17.48 -6.98
N GLY A 151 9.53 -16.67 -6.22
CA GLY A 151 8.09 -16.82 -6.11
C GLY A 151 7.37 -16.71 -7.45
N VAL A 152 7.76 -15.74 -8.29
CA VAL A 152 7.23 -15.62 -9.66
C VAL A 152 7.53 -16.86 -10.49
N LEU A 153 8.77 -17.34 -10.48
CA LEU A 153 9.17 -18.54 -11.24
C LEU A 153 8.39 -19.78 -10.77
N LEU A 154 8.26 -19.98 -9.45
CA LEU A 154 7.50 -21.10 -8.90
C LEU A 154 6.02 -21.05 -9.33
N ILE A 155 5.40 -19.88 -9.29
CA ILE A 155 4.01 -19.70 -9.76
C ILE A 155 3.90 -20.06 -11.23
N PHE A 156 4.80 -19.59 -12.11
CA PHE A 156 4.77 -19.91 -13.54
C PHE A 156 5.05 -21.38 -13.84
N ILE A 157 5.81 -22.08 -13.00
CA ILE A 157 6.15 -23.51 -13.20
C ILE A 157 5.02 -24.41 -12.70
N PHE A 158 4.49 -24.15 -11.51
CA PHE A 158 3.62 -25.09 -10.80
C PHE A 158 2.12 -24.77 -10.92
N VAL A 159 1.72 -23.52 -11.12
CA VAL A 159 0.31 -23.12 -11.17
C VAL A 159 -0.14 -23.05 -12.63
N LYS A 160 -0.90 -24.05 -13.11
CA LYS A 160 -1.31 -24.19 -14.52
C LYS A 160 -2.83 -24.22 -14.73
N SER A 161 -3.59 -24.53 -13.69
CA SER A 161 -5.05 -24.70 -13.76
C SER A 161 -5.76 -24.04 -12.58
N ALA A 162 -7.07 -23.95 -12.64
CA ALA A 162 -7.89 -23.41 -11.55
C ALA A 162 -7.82 -24.28 -10.28
N ASP A 163 -7.54 -25.57 -10.42
CA ASP A 163 -7.43 -26.53 -9.30
C ASP A 163 -6.13 -26.36 -8.51
N ASP A 164 -5.15 -25.63 -9.06
CA ASP A 164 -3.83 -25.42 -8.46
C ASP A 164 -3.81 -24.32 -7.39
N LEU A 165 -4.97 -23.94 -6.83
CA LEU A 165 -5.05 -22.92 -5.78
C LEU A 165 -4.17 -23.28 -4.58
N CYS A 166 -4.20 -24.52 -4.10
CA CYS A 166 -3.34 -24.96 -2.99
C CYS A 166 -1.85 -24.83 -3.33
N LEU A 167 -1.44 -25.17 -4.56
CA LEU A 167 -0.07 -25.02 -5.03
C LEU A 167 0.34 -23.54 -5.09
N TYR A 168 -0.56 -22.67 -5.54
CA TYR A 168 -0.33 -21.22 -5.52
C TYR A 168 -0.08 -20.72 -4.09
N VAL A 169 -0.92 -21.12 -3.13
CA VAL A 169 -0.78 -20.75 -1.72
C VAL A 169 0.54 -21.28 -1.15
N ILE A 170 0.91 -22.55 -1.45
CA ILE A 170 2.20 -23.13 -1.03
C ILE A 170 3.37 -22.32 -1.60
N CYS A 171 3.37 -22.03 -2.90
CA CYS A 171 4.43 -21.24 -3.55
C CYS A 171 4.57 -19.87 -2.88
N HIS A 172 3.44 -19.20 -2.57
CA HIS A 172 3.43 -17.91 -1.90
C HIS A 172 3.99 -17.98 -0.47
N SER A 173 3.41 -18.83 0.37
CA SER A 173 3.74 -18.93 1.79
C SER A 173 5.13 -19.52 2.05
N ALA A 174 5.50 -20.58 1.30
CA ALA A 174 6.84 -21.18 1.43
C ALA A 174 7.94 -20.20 1.00
N THR A 175 7.73 -19.45 -0.08
CA THR A 175 8.69 -18.45 -0.54
C THR A 175 8.88 -17.36 0.51
N LEU A 176 7.79 -16.89 1.13
CA LEU A 176 7.85 -15.89 2.20
C LEU A 176 8.59 -16.44 3.43
N PHE A 177 8.26 -17.66 3.87
CA PHE A 177 8.87 -18.31 5.03
C PHE A 177 10.38 -18.53 4.82
N LEU A 178 10.77 -19.19 3.73
CA LEU A 178 12.17 -19.45 3.40
C LEU A 178 12.98 -18.18 3.23
N GLY A 179 12.35 -17.16 2.67
CA GLY A 179 12.97 -15.87 2.54
C GLY A 179 13.25 -15.17 3.86
N ASN A 180 12.31 -15.18 4.79
CA ASN A 180 12.54 -14.64 6.12
C ASN A 180 13.56 -15.47 6.88
N LEU A 181 13.51 -16.78 6.76
CA LEU A 181 14.47 -17.71 7.38
C LEU A 181 15.90 -17.48 6.86
N SER A 182 16.08 -17.19 5.57
CA SER A 182 17.40 -16.95 4.97
C SER A 182 18.20 -15.82 5.64
N MET A 183 17.50 -14.82 6.23
CA MET A 183 18.14 -13.72 6.95
C MET A 183 18.90 -14.18 8.21
N TRP A 184 18.50 -15.30 8.79
CA TRP A 184 19.16 -15.87 9.97
C TRP A 184 20.59 -16.35 9.69
N ALA A 185 20.94 -16.63 8.44
CA ALA A 185 22.31 -16.98 8.05
C ALA A 185 23.31 -15.85 8.31
N TYR A 186 22.86 -14.61 8.42
CA TYR A 186 23.73 -13.46 8.73
C TYR A 186 23.89 -13.23 10.24
N ILE A 187 23.02 -13.76 11.08
CA ILE A 187 22.96 -13.46 12.52
C ILE A 187 24.24 -13.92 13.27
N PRO A 188 24.82 -15.12 13.02
CA PRO A 188 26.01 -15.55 13.75
C PRO A 188 27.21 -14.60 13.63
N LYS A 189 27.25 -13.79 12.55
CA LYS A 189 28.32 -12.79 12.33
C LYS A 189 28.02 -11.43 12.97
N LEU A 190 26.78 -11.17 13.33
CA LEU A 190 26.30 -9.85 13.76
C LEU A 190 25.88 -9.83 15.24
N VAL A 191 25.42 -10.95 15.75
CA VAL A 191 24.87 -11.09 17.10
C VAL A 191 25.55 -12.24 17.82
N GLY A 192 26.13 -11.94 18.98
CA GLY A 192 26.75 -12.93 19.84
C GLY A 192 25.72 -13.74 20.64
N ARG A 193 26.19 -14.84 21.22
CA ARG A 193 25.40 -15.66 22.14
C ARG A 193 25.23 -14.93 23.47
N VAL A 194 24.03 -14.96 24.03
CA VAL A 194 23.69 -14.36 25.32
C VAL A 194 23.13 -15.44 26.26
N ARG A 195 23.44 -15.33 27.54
CA ARG A 195 22.89 -16.24 28.56
C ARG A 195 21.39 -15.91 28.76
N LEU A 196 20.52 -16.89 28.58
CA LEU A 196 19.06 -16.72 28.69
C LEU A 196 18.59 -16.23 30.07
N ARG A 197 19.32 -16.60 31.15
CA ARG A 197 18.98 -16.23 32.54
C ARG A 197 19.06 -14.72 32.84
N GLY A 198 19.68 -13.92 31.98
CA GLY A 198 19.83 -12.46 32.17
C GLY A 198 18.87 -11.61 31.33
N LEU A 199 17.99 -12.24 30.54
CA LEU A 199 17.10 -11.54 29.62
C LEU A 199 15.84 -11.04 30.31
N SER A 200 15.47 -9.78 30.08
CA SER A 200 14.28 -9.13 30.62
C SER A 200 13.24 -8.85 29.52
N VAL A 201 12.58 -9.90 29.02
CA VAL A 201 11.59 -9.80 27.93
C VAL A 201 10.38 -8.92 28.31
N LYS A 202 9.96 -8.96 29.58
CA LYS A 202 8.77 -8.24 30.07
C LYS A 202 8.86 -6.71 29.90
N LYS A 203 10.07 -6.12 29.94
CA LYS A 203 10.25 -4.66 29.79
C LYS A 203 9.82 -4.14 28.42
N HIS A 204 9.83 -5.02 27.39
CA HIS A 204 9.49 -4.66 26.01
C HIS A 204 7.98 -4.73 25.73
N VAL A 205 7.18 -5.44 26.55
CA VAL A 205 5.75 -5.69 26.31
C VAL A 205 4.95 -4.39 26.25
N ARG A 206 5.04 -3.55 27.30
CA ARG A 206 4.29 -2.29 27.38
C ARG A 206 4.63 -1.31 26.27
N PRO A 207 5.91 -0.98 25.97
CA PRO A 207 6.26 -0.08 24.88
C PRO A 207 5.82 -0.61 23.51
N THR A 208 5.88 -1.92 23.30
CA THR A 208 5.45 -2.55 22.04
C THR A 208 3.94 -2.37 21.83
N ILE A 209 3.11 -2.61 22.87
CA ILE A 209 1.66 -2.41 22.80
C ILE A 209 1.31 -0.95 22.52
N VAL A 210 2.01 0.01 23.12
CA VAL A 210 1.76 1.44 22.87
C VAL A 210 2.00 1.80 21.39
N LEU A 211 3.05 1.26 20.76
CA LEU A 211 3.32 1.46 19.34
C LEU A 211 2.42 0.62 18.42
N PHE A 212 1.79 -0.41 18.94
CA PHE A 212 0.87 -1.27 18.20
C PHE A 212 -0.50 -0.61 17.97
N LEU A 213 -1.01 0.17 18.93
CA LEU A 213 -2.34 0.78 18.84
C LEU A 213 -2.58 1.60 17.55
N PRO A 214 -1.68 2.50 17.12
CA PRO A 214 -1.84 3.19 15.84
C PRO A 214 -1.78 2.24 14.62
N GLN A 215 -1.00 1.15 14.71
CA GLN A 215 -0.89 0.18 13.62
C GLN A 215 -2.17 -0.64 13.45
N ILE A 216 -2.90 -0.95 14.52
CA ILE A 216 -4.20 -1.63 14.43
C ILE A 216 -5.14 -0.82 13.53
N ALA A 217 -5.29 0.47 13.80
CA ALA A 217 -6.22 1.31 13.05
C ALA A 217 -5.95 1.28 11.54
N THR A 218 -4.68 1.42 11.15
CA THR A 218 -4.28 1.42 9.73
C THR A 218 -4.34 0.04 9.08
N SER A 219 -3.92 -1.02 9.78
CA SER A 219 -3.87 -2.38 9.24
C SER A 219 -5.25 -3.01 9.13
N VAL A 220 -6.09 -2.84 10.16
CA VAL A 220 -7.49 -3.32 10.13
C VAL A 220 -8.22 -2.65 8.98
N TYR A 221 -8.11 -1.34 8.84
CA TYR A 221 -8.74 -0.58 7.77
C TYR A 221 -8.37 -1.08 6.36
N THR A 222 -7.10 -1.44 6.14
CA THR A 222 -6.63 -1.87 4.80
C THR A 222 -7.05 -3.28 4.40
N VAL A 223 -7.42 -4.12 5.36
CA VAL A 223 -7.73 -5.55 5.18
C VAL A 223 -9.22 -5.83 5.34
N LEU A 224 -9.92 -4.99 6.12
CA LEU A 224 -11.29 -5.18 6.58
C LEU A 224 -12.30 -5.40 5.44
N ASP A 225 -12.18 -4.60 4.37
CA ASP A 225 -13.11 -4.67 3.23
C ASP A 225 -13.19 -6.09 2.65
N LYS A 226 -12.05 -6.74 2.44
CA LYS A 226 -11.98 -8.10 1.88
C LYS A 226 -12.59 -9.14 2.80
N THR A 227 -12.29 -9.02 4.09
CA THR A 227 -12.88 -9.92 5.10
C THR A 227 -14.38 -9.76 5.18
N MET A 228 -14.87 -8.50 5.17
CA MET A 228 -16.31 -8.22 5.23
C MET A 228 -17.04 -8.65 3.96
N ILE A 229 -16.46 -8.46 2.77
CA ILE A 229 -17.05 -8.96 1.53
C ILE A 229 -17.22 -10.47 1.62
N GLY A 230 -16.16 -11.23 1.91
CA GLY A 230 -16.23 -12.68 1.99
C GLY A 230 -17.19 -13.18 3.06
N PHE A 231 -17.17 -12.56 4.26
CA PHE A 231 -18.02 -12.95 5.39
C PHE A 231 -19.51 -12.62 5.15
N LEU A 232 -19.83 -11.43 4.63
CA LEU A 232 -21.22 -10.99 4.48
C LEU A 232 -21.89 -11.53 3.21
N THR A 233 -21.12 -11.83 2.16
CA THR A 233 -21.69 -12.29 0.89
C THR A 233 -21.57 -13.79 0.70
N GLY A 234 -20.55 -14.43 1.26
CA GLY A 234 -20.20 -15.83 0.97
C GLY A 234 -19.76 -16.07 -0.48
N ILE A 235 -19.44 -15.02 -1.25
CA ILE A 235 -19.09 -15.10 -2.66
C ILE A 235 -17.63 -14.67 -2.84
N GLU A 236 -16.78 -15.65 -3.12
CA GLU A 236 -15.33 -15.42 -3.23
C GLU A 236 -14.97 -14.52 -4.42
N GLU A 237 -15.68 -14.64 -5.54
CA GLU A 237 -15.44 -13.83 -6.73
C GLU A 237 -15.61 -12.32 -6.45
N GLU A 238 -16.51 -11.94 -5.55
CA GLU A 238 -16.71 -10.54 -5.18
C GLU A 238 -15.47 -9.98 -4.44
N VAL A 239 -14.80 -10.81 -3.63
CA VAL A 239 -13.53 -10.42 -2.99
C VAL A 239 -12.45 -10.20 -4.06
N ALA A 240 -12.40 -11.06 -5.09
CA ALA A 240 -11.46 -10.90 -6.20
C ALA A 240 -11.72 -9.61 -6.97
N TYR A 241 -12.98 -9.31 -7.30
CA TYR A 241 -13.33 -8.10 -8.07
C TYR A 241 -12.92 -6.83 -7.33
N TYR A 242 -13.17 -6.78 -6.03
CA TYR A 242 -12.72 -5.66 -5.20
C TYR A 242 -11.19 -5.57 -5.13
N GLU A 243 -10.52 -6.67 -4.80
CA GLU A 243 -9.05 -6.74 -4.67
C GLU A 243 -8.35 -6.31 -5.95
N GLN A 244 -8.77 -6.82 -7.11
CA GLN A 244 -8.15 -6.50 -8.39
C GLN A 244 -8.39 -5.04 -8.79
N GLY A 245 -9.60 -4.52 -8.58
CA GLY A 245 -9.91 -3.10 -8.81
C GLY A 245 -9.07 -2.19 -7.93
N GLN A 246 -9.03 -2.46 -6.63
CA GLN A 246 -8.24 -1.69 -5.66
C GLN A 246 -6.74 -1.75 -5.97
N LYS A 247 -6.23 -2.91 -6.39
CA LYS A 247 -4.82 -3.12 -6.72
C LYS A 247 -4.34 -2.20 -7.85
N ILE A 248 -5.13 -2.06 -8.91
CA ILE A 248 -4.81 -1.15 -10.04
C ILE A 248 -4.77 0.30 -9.58
N VAL A 249 -5.76 0.72 -8.80
CA VAL A 249 -5.81 2.09 -8.28
C VAL A 249 -4.65 2.36 -7.32
N LYS A 250 -4.27 1.40 -6.46
CA LYS A 250 -3.12 1.52 -5.54
C LYS A 250 -1.78 1.63 -6.29
N ILE A 251 -1.61 0.92 -7.41
CA ILE A 251 -0.41 1.07 -8.25
C ILE A 251 -0.29 2.51 -8.75
N ALA A 252 -1.37 3.05 -9.31
CA ALA A 252 -1.40 4.44 -9.76
C ALA A 252 -1.14 5.44 -8.62
N MET A 253 -1.76 5.20 -7.46
CA MET A 253 -1.62 6.04 -6.27
C MET A 253 -0.17 6.13 -5.77
N THR A 254 0.63 5.06 -5.89
CA THR A 254 2.03 5.05 -5.46
C THR A 254 2.85 6.16 -6.13
N LEU A 255 2.56 6.45 -7.41
CA LEU A 255 3.23 7.53 -8.14
C LEU A 255 2.88 8.90 -7.56
N VAL A 256 1.62 9.10 -7.20
CA VAL A 256 1.12 10.38 -6.68
C VAL A 256 1.65 10.68 -5.28
N ILE A 257 1.65 9.68 -4.38
CA ILE A 257 2.07 9.87 -2.98
C ILE A 257 3.59 9.87 -2.79
N SER A 258 4.36 9.44 -3.79
CA SER A 258 5.83 9.39 -3.71
C SER A 258 6.47 10.74 -3.36
N LEU A 259 5.87 11.85 -3.79
CA LEU A 259 6.31 13.20 -3.43
C LEU A 259 6.28 13.45 -1.92
N GLY A 260 5.31 12.86 -1.22
CA GLY A 260 5.14 13.04 0.23
C GLY A 260 6.34 12.59 1.04
N THR A 261 7.02 11.53 0.59
CA THR A 261 8.21 10.99 1.29
C THR A 261 9.39 11.98 1.30
N VAL A 262 9.49 12.83 0.26
CA VAL A 262 10.52 13.86 0.14
C VAL A 262 10.11 15.15 0.86
N MET A 263 8.82 15.49 0.84
CA MET A 263 8.32 16.74 1.41
C MET A 263 8.23 16.74 2.93
N MET A 264 7.89 15.61 3.56
CA MET A 264 7.70 15.51 5.01
C MET A 264 8.94 15.97 5.82
N PRO A 265 10.19 15.48 5.57
CA PRO A 265 11.36 15.95 6.31
C PRO A 265 11.65 17.43 6.11
N ARG A 266 11.40 17.93 4.89
CA ARG A 266 11.64 19.35 4.56
C ARG A 266 10.67 20.26 5.28
N VAL A 267 9.39 19.93 5.34
CA VAL A 267 8.37 20.66 6.10
C VAL A 267 8.69 20.64 7.58
N ALA A 268 9.11 19.50 8.16
CA ALA A 268 9.51 19.39 9.56
C ALA A 268 10.68 20.31 9.90
N ASN A 269 11.70 20.37 9.03
CA ASN A 269 12.86 21.24 9.22
C ASN A 269 12.47 22.72 9.17
N LEU A 270 11.72 23.16 8.15
CA LEU A 270 11.26 24.54 8.01
C LEU A 270 10.36 24.97 9.16
N PHE A 271 9.51 24.08 9.65
CA PHE A 271 8.66 24.35 10.81
C PHE A 271 9.50 24.56 12.08
N LYS A 272 10.51 23.73 12.32
CA LYS A 272 11.44 23.90 13.43
C LYS A 272 12.22 25.23 13.36
N GLN A 273 12.46 25.73 12.15
CA GLN A 273 13.12 27.03 11.92
C GLN A 273 12.14 28.21 11.97
N HIS A 274 10.87 27.99 12.36
CA HIS A 274 9.80 29.02 12.39
C HIS A 274 9.49 29.67 11.03
N GLN A 275 9.83 29.01 9.91
CA GLN A 275 9.63 29.51 8.54
C GLN A 275 8.24 29.12 8.01
N THR A 276 7.18 29.57 8.69
CA THR A 276 5.80 29.16 8.41
C THR A 276 5.33 29.52 6.99
N GLU A 277 5.76 30.66 6.44
CA GLU A 277 5.41 31.05 5.07
C GLU A 277 6.06 30.14 4.01
N GLN A 278 7.27 29.66 4.24
CA GLN A 278 7.87 28.66 3.37
C GLN A 278 7.15 27.32 3.45
N VAL A 279 6.72 26.88 4.65
CA VAL A 279 5.90 25.69 4.83
C VAL A 279 4.63 25.78 3.98
N LYS A 280 3.89 26.92 4.06
CA LYS A 280 2.69 27.15 3.24
C LYS A 280 3.00 27.10 1.73
N SER A 281 4.09 27.73 1.30
CA SER A 281 4.51 27.70 -0.11
C SER A 281 4.76 26.28 -0.61
N TYR A 282 5.45 25.43 0.20
CA TYR A 282 5.67 24.03 -0.15
C TYR A 282 4.36 23.23 -0.19
N LEU A 283 3.43 23.47 0.73
CA LEU A 283 2.11 22.81 0.71
C LEU A 283 1.32 23.18 -0.54
N VAL A 284 1.29 24.46 -0.92
CA VAL A 284 0.62 24.92 -2.17
C VAL A 284 1.22 24.21 -3.38
N LYS A 285 2.55 24.05 -3.45
CA LYS A 285 3.22 23.31 -4.53
C LYS A 285 2.85 21.83 -4.51
N SER A 286 2.75 21.20 -3.31
CA SER A 286 2.31 19.82 -3.17
C SER A 286 0.87 19.63 -3.63
N PHE A 287 -0.04 20.53 -3.26
CA PHE A 287 -1.42 20.51 -3.76
C PHE A 287 -1.47 20.65 -5.28
N ARG A 288 -0.74 21.62 -5.85
CA ARG A 288 -0.68 21.81 -7.31
C ARG A 288 -0.20 20.54 -8.02
N PHE A 289 0.84 19.89 -7.50
CA PHE A 289 1.36 18.63 -8.04
C PHE A 289 0.31 17.51 -7.97
N VAL A 290 -0.39 17.39 -6.83
CA VAL A 290 -1.45 16.38 -6.67
C VAL A 290 -2.60 16.65 -7.63
N PHE A 291 -3.07 17.88 -7.78
CA PHE A 291 -4.11 18.22 -8.75
C PHE A 291 -3.66 17.91 -10.17
N PHE A 292 -2.43 18.26 -10.52
CA PHE A 292 -1.84 18.01 -11.85
C PHE A 292 -1.74 16.53 -12.19
N LEU A 293 -1.44 15.65 -11.21
CA LEU A 293 -1.18 14.24 -11.48
C LEU A 293 -2.36 13.31 -11.10
N ALA A 294 -3.01 13.53 -9.94
CA ALA A 294 -4.01 12.61 -9.43
C ALA A 294 -5.33 12.65 -10.23
N PHE A 295 -5.79 13.84 -10.65
CA PHE A 295 -7.04 13.95 -11.42
C PHE A 295 -6.97 13.28 -12.78
N PRO A 296 -5.95 13.53 -13.65
CA PRO A 296 -5.87 12.81 -14.91
C PRO A 296 -5.65 11.32 -14.74
N MET A 297 -4.95 10.86 -13.68
CA MET A 297 -4.81 9.43 -13.40
C MET A 297 -6.14 8.81 -12.96
N MET A 298 -6.91 9.48 -12.10
CA MET A 298 -8.24 9.03 -11.68
C MET A 298 -9.18 8.89 -12.89
N PHE A 299 -9.36 9.98 -13.63
CA PHE A 299 -10.25 9.99 -14.79
C PHE A 299 -9.74 9.12 -15.93
N GLY A 300 -8.41 9.04 -16.12
CA GLY A 300 -7.79 8.15 -17.10
C GLY A 300 -8.07 6.68 -16.80
N LEU A 301 -7.90 6.23 -15.54
CA LEU A 301 -8.24 4.88 -15.14
C LEU A 301 -9.72 4.56 -15.36
N MET A 302 -10.63 5.48 -14.98
CA MET A 302 -12.06 5.31 -15.22
C MET A 302 -12.38 5.19 -16.72
N ALA A 303 -11.68 5.93 -17.58
CA ALA A 303 -11.95 5.94 -19.01
C ALA A 303 -11.44 4.69 -19.74
N ILE A 304 -10.29 4.14 -19.32
CA ILE A 304 -9.65 3.01 -20.01
C ILE A 304 -10.03 1.65 -19.46
N CYS A 305 -10.67 1.56 -18.28
CA CYS A 305 -10.89 0.29 -17.57
C CYS A 305 -11.71 -0.72 -18.39
N SER A 306 -12.66 -0.28 -19.22
CA SER A 306 -13.45 -1.14 -20.10
C SER A 306 -12.61 -1.84 -21.17
N ASN A 307 -11.56 -1.19 -21.68
CA ASN A 307 -10.61 -1.79 -22.62
C ASN A 307 -9.51 -2.59 -21.88
N PHE A 308 -9.02 -2.07 -20.74
CA PHE A 308 -7.92 -2.63 -19.98
C PHE A 308 -8.26 -3.96 -19.29
N VAL A 309 -9.40 -4.04 -18.58
CA VAL A 309 -9.76 -5.17 -17.72
C VAL A 309 -9.81 -6.51 -18.48
N PRO A 310 -10.47 -6.62 -19.67
CA PRO A 310 -10.62 -7.93 -20.32
C PRO A 310 -9.29 -8.51 -20.80
N TRP A 311 -8.38 -7.71 -21.35
CA TRP A 311 -7.09 -8.23 -21.80
C TRP A 311 -6.10 -8.43 -20.65
N PHE A 312 -6.24 -7.68 -19.56
CA PHE A 312 -5.31 -7.79 -18.43
C PHE A 312 -5.67 -8.97 -17.51
N PHE A 313 -6.91 -9.03 -17.04
CA PHE A 313 -7.36 -10.08 -16.11
C PHE A 313 -7.91 -11.33 -16.84
N GLY A 314 -8.40 -11.20 -18.05
CA GLY A 314 -9.08 -12.27 -18.80
C GLY A 314 -10.59 -12.30 -18.58
N ASN A 315 -11.21 -13.38 -19.10
CA ASN A 315 -12.66 -13.57 -18.99
C ASN A 315 -13.10 -13.77 -17.54
N GLY A 316 -14.33 -13.34 -17.21
CA GLY A 316 -14.91 -13.48 -15.87
C GLY A 316 -14.64 -12.32 -14.92
N TYR A 317 -13.88 -11.29 -15.34
CA TYR A 317 -13.55 -10.12 -14.52
C TYR A 317 -14.34 -8.84 -14.89
N ASN A 318 -15.44 -8.95 -15.61
CA ASN A 318 -16.22 -7.78 -16.05
C ASN A 318 -16.67 -6.88 -14.88
N ARG A 319 -16.93 -7.45 -13.70
CA ARG A 319 -17.29 -6.70 -12.49
C ARG A 319 -16.13 -5.88 -11.89
N VAL A 320 -14.91 -6.10 -12.33
CA VAL A 320 -13.76 -5.24 -11.95
C VAL A 320 -13.88 -3.85 -12.56
N VAL A 321 -14.51 -3.73 -13.75
CA VAL A 321 -14.71 -2.41 -14.41
C VAL A 321 -15.49 -1.44 -13.51
N PRO A 322 -16.72 -1.74 -13.07
CA PRO A 322 -17.45 -0.85 -12.16
C PRO A 322 -16.73 -0.66 -10.82
N ASN A 323 -16.00 -1.67 -10.31
CA ASN A 323 -15.20 -1.52 -9.10
C ASN A 323 -14.10 -0.48 -9.29
N ILE A 324 -13.35 -0.48 -10.42
CA ILE A 324 -12.33 0.54 -10.71
C ILE A 324 -12.97 1.93 -10.82
N ILE A 325 -14.09 2.05 -11.53
CA ILE A 325 -14.77 3.34 -11.72
C ILE A 325 -15.18 3.94 -10.37
N VAL A 326 -15.75 3.12 -9.50
CA VAL A 326 -16.24 3.57 -8.19
C VAL A 326 -15.09 3.88 -7.24
N ILE A 327 -14.03 3.05 -7.21
CA ILE A 327 -12.94 3.21 -6.23
C ILE A 327 -11.87 4.23 -6.68
N ALA A 328 -11.79 4.57 -7.97
CA ALA A 328 -10.77 5.49 -8.50
C ALA A 328 -10.67 6.85 -7.76
N PRO A 329 -11.77 7.47 -7.25
CA PRO A 329 -11.71 8.72 -6.49
C PRO A 329 -10.79 8.67 -5.26
N ILE A 330 -10.51 7.48 -4.69
CA ILE A 330 -9.58 7.38 -3.57
C ILE A 330 -8.18 7.87 -3.94
N LEU A 331 -7.81 7.82 -5.22
CA LEU A 331 -6.52 8.32 -5.71
C LEU A 331 -6.33 9.80 -5.39
N VAL A 332 -7.36 10.61 -5.59
CA VAL A 332 -7.35 12.03 -5.25
C VAL A 332 -7.49 12.23 -3.74
N LEU A 333 -8.44 11.55 -3.11
CA LEU A 333 -8.73 11.71 -1.68
C LEU A 333 -7.53 11.36 -0.81
N ILE A 334 -6.90 10.19 -1.04
CA ILE A 334 -5.71 9.78 -0.29
C ILE A 334 -4.52 10.69 -0.58
N ALA A 335 -4.36 11.17 -1.82
CA ALA A 335 -3.28 12.11 -2.14
C ALA A 335 -3.45 13.45 -1.41
N LEU A 336 -4.67 13.98 -1.34
CA LEU A 336 -4.99 15.19 -0.57
C LEU A 336 -4.80 14.97 0.94
N SER A 337 -5.29 13.84 1.46
CA SER A 337 -5.10 13.42 2.85
C SER A 337 -3.60 13.25 3.19
N ASN A 338 -2.79 12.73 2.27
CA ASN A 338 -1.35 12.62 2.45
C ASN A 338 -0.67 13.99 2.64
N ILE A 339 -1.07 15.01 1.86
CA ILE A 339 -0.53 16.37 2.03
C ILE A 339 -0.91 16.94 3.41
N MET A 340 -2.20 16.91 3.75
CA MET A 340 -2.68 17.51 5.00
C MET A 340 -2.23 16.70 6.22
N GLY A 341 -2.28 15.38 6.16
CA GLY A 341 -1.95 14.48 7.27
C GLY A 341 -0.45 14.28 7.43
N THR A 342 0.19 13.61 6.48
CA THR A 342 1.58 13.16 6.63
C THR A 342 2.61 14.24 6.33
N GLN A 343 2.34 15.16 5.39
CA GLN A 343 3.28 16.23 5.05
C GLN A 343 3.10 17.49 5.93
N TYR A 344 1.93 17.69 6.57
CA TYR A 344 1.67 18.86 7.39
C TYR A 344 1.39 18.53 8.85
N LEU A 345 0.26 17.89 9.20
CA LEU A 345 -0.15 17.68 10.60
C LEU A 345 0.88 16.92 11.44
N LEU A 346 1.47 15.84 10.88
CA LEU A 346 2.47 15.06 11.61
C LEU A 346 3.77 15.84 11.86
N PRO A 347 4.39 16.51 10.86
CA PRO A 347 5.63 17.27 11.08
C PRO A 347 5.50 18.44 12.04
N ILE A 348 4.32 19.07 12.14
CA ILE A 348 4.09 20.19 13.05
C ILE A 348 3.62 19.75 14.44
N GLY A 349 3.60 18.43 14.74
CA GLY A 349 3.25 17.89 16.05
C GLY A 349 1.74 17.76 16.33
N ARG A 350 0.85 18.00 15.34
CA ARG A 350 -0.61 17.88 15.48
C ARG A 350 -1.10 16.43 15.25
N GLN A 351 -0.42 15.47 15.88
CA GLN A 351 -0.69 14.04 15.73
C GLN A 351 -2.10 13.64 16.15
N LYS A 352 -2.69 14.32 17.15
CA LYS A 352 -4.05 14.02 17.62
C LYS A 352 -5.09 14.21 16.52
N GLU A 353 -4.99 15.27 15.72
CA GLU A 353 -5.91 15.59 14.64
C GLU A 353 -5.74 14.64 13.46
N TYR A 354 -4.50 14.27 13.15
CA TYR A 354 -4.22 13.20 12.19
C TYR A 354 -4.87 11.88 12.63
N THR A 355 -4.65 11.46 13.86
CA THR A 355 -5.23 10.22 14.41
C THR A 355 -6.76 10.26 14.40
N LEU A 356 -7.35 11.40 14.78
CA LEU A 356 -8.81 11.60 14.74
C LEU A 356 -9.35 11.36 13.32
N SER A 357 -8.71 11.93 12.30
CA SER A 357 -9.15 11.75 10.91
C SER A 357 -9.12 10.29 10.48
N VAL A 358 -8.03 9.57 10.78
CA VAL A 358 -7.89 8.15 10.43
C VAL A 358 -8.90 7.27 11.17
N VAL A 359 -9.11 7.51 12.46
CA VAL A 359 -10.11 6.77 13.26
C VAL A 359 -11.53 7.03 12.74
N THR A 360 -11.85 8.28 12.38
CA THR A 360 -13.15 8.61 11.75
C THR A 360 -13.33 7.82 10.44
N GLY A 361 -12.32 7.79 9.58
CA GLY A 361 -12.37 6.99 8.35
C GLY A 361 -12.60 5.51 8.61
N CYS A 362 -11.91 4.95 9.60
CA CYS A 362 -12.06 3.53 9.98
C CYS A 362 -13.50 3.21 10.43
N ILE A 363 -14.08 4.04 11.30
CA ILE A 363 -15.46 3.87 11.78
C ILE A 363 -16.45 4.00 10.63
N VAL A 364 -16.30 5.03 9.80
CA VAL A 364 -17.17 5.25 8.64
C VAL A 364 -17.09 4.10 7.66
N ASN A 365 -15.87 3.61 7.35
CA ASN A 365 -15.68 2.45 6.48
C ASN A 365 -16.42 1.22 7.01
N PHE A 366 -16.22 0.88 8.29
CA PHE A 366 -16.88 -0.27 8.90
C PHE A 366 -18.40 -0.18 8.83
N LEU A 367 -18.98 0.97 9.21
CA LEU A 367 -20.43 1.17 9.21
C LEU A 367 -21.01 1.14 7.78
N MET A 368 -20.32 1.79 6.83
CA MET A 368 -20.75 1.78 5.43
C MET A 368 -20.64 0.38 4.80
N ASN A 369 -19.61 -0.38 5.11
CA ASN A 369 -19.47 -1.75 4.67
C ASN A 369 -20.63 -2.63 5.16
N LEU A 370 -21.03 -2.52 6.43
CA LEU A 370 -22.18 -3.27 6.99
C LEU A 370 -23.49 -2.98 6.22
N ILE A 371 -23.67 -1.74 5.74
CA ILE A 371 -24.90 -1.31 5.06
C ILE A 371 -24.85 -1.62 3.55
N LEU A 372 -23.69 -1.40 2.91
CA LEU A 372 -23.58 -1.39 1.47
C LEU A 372 -23.16 -2.73 0.87
N ILE A 373 -22.32 -3.52 1.56
CA ILE A 373 -21.89 -4.82 1.04
C ILE A 373 -23.07 -5.78 0.85
N PRO A 374 -24.02 -5.95 1.80
CA PRO A 374 -25.16 -6.85 1.57
C PRO A 374 -26.04 -6.48 0.38
N LYS A 375 -26.04 -5.19 -0.04
CA LYS A 375 -26.88 -4.68 -1.13
C LYS A 375 -26.14 -4.65 -2.48
N PHE A 376 -24.84 -4.30 -2.47
CA PHE A 376 -24.08 -4.00 -3.69
C PHE A 376 -22.80 -4.84 -3.81
N TYR A 377 -22.55 -5.80 -2.90
CA TYR A 377 -21.39 -6.71 -2.92
C TYR A 377 -20.06 -5.95 -2.96
N SER A 378 -19.14 -6.29 -3.84
CA SER A 378 -17.84 -5.64 -4.02
C SER A 378 -17.93 -4.13 -4.32
N ILE A 379 -18.94 -3.73 -5.10
CA ILE A 379 -19.19 -2.31 -5.39
C ILE A 379 -19.59 -1.56 -4.11
N GLY A 380 -20.36 -2.22 -3.21
CA GLY A 380 -20.70 -1.67 -1.91
C GLY A 380 -19.46 -1.34 -1.06
N ALA A 381 -18.48 -2.25 -1.04
CA ALA A 381 -17.19 -2.01 -0.38
C ALA A 381 -16.41 -0.87 -1.04
N ALA A 382 -16.41 -0.80 -2.38
CA ALA A 382 -15.75 0.28 -3.10
C ALA A 382 -16.37 1.65 -2.77
N ILE A 383 -17.69 1.75 -2.69
CA ILE A 383 -18.39 2.98 -2.26
C ILE A 383 -18.05 3.32 -0.80
N ALA A 384 -18.07 2.33 0.10
CA ALA A 384 -17.74 2.51 1.50
C ALA A 384 -16.31 3.05 1.69
N THR A 385 -15.34 2.51 0.94
CA THR A 385 -13.96 3.00 0.95
C THR A 385 -13.86 4.45 0.48
N VAL A 386 -14.56 4.84 -0.59
CA VAL A 386 -14.56 6.23 -1.07
C VAL A 386 -15.17 7.18 -0.03
N ILE A 387 -16.29 6.80 0.58
CA ILE A 387 -16.93 7.61 1.64
C ILE A 387 -16.00 7.75 2.86
N ALA A 388 -15.32 6.67 3.23
CA ALA A 388 -14.37 6.69 4.34
C ALA A 388 -13.18 7.63 4.06
N GLU A 389 -12.57 7.53 2.88
CA GLU A 389 -11.46 8.42 2.48
C GLU A 389 -11.90 9.88 2.35
N ALA A 390 -13.13 10.11 1.86
CA ALA A 390 -13.73 11.44 1.85
C ALA A 390 -13.91 11.98 3.27
N SER A 391 -14.28 11.13 4.22
CA SER A 391 -14.41 11.49 5.64
C SER A 391 -13.06 11.85 6.27
N VAL A 392 -12.01 11.03 6.01
CA VAL A 392 -10.62 11.34 6.44
C VAL A 392 -10.19 12.70 5.93
N THR A 393 -10.32 12.90 4.62
CA THR A 393 -9.95 14.16 3.95
C THR A 393 -10.76 15.34 4.47
N GLY A 394 -12.08 15.16 4.68
CA GLY A 394 -12.98 16.17 5.21
C GLY A 394 -12.61 16.61 6.63
N VAL A 395 -12.30 15.65 7.52
CA VAL A 395 -11.82 15.96 8.88
C VAL A 395 -10.51 16.73 8.83
N GLN A 396 -9.58 16.35 7.95
CA GLN A 396 -8.30 17.04 7.81
C GLN A 396 -8.48 18.46 7.27
N ILE A 397 -9.35 18.67 6.27
CA ILE A 397 -9.71 20.01 5.78
C ILE A 397 -10.27 20.88 6.93
N PHE A 398 -11.16 20.29 7.73
CA PHE A 398 -11.74 21.00 8.88
C PHE A 398 -10.67 21.37 9.92
N CYS A 399 -9.78 20.45 10.27
CA CYS A 399 -8.72 20.69 11.24
C CYS A 399 -7.71 21.75 10.75
N THR A 400 -7.39 21.78 9.45
CA THR A 400 -6.40 22.69 8.87
C THR A 400 -6.98 24.02 8.36
N ARG A 401 -8.28 24.25 8.46
CA ARG A 401 -8.98 25.42 7.91
C ARG A 401 -8.47 26.79 8.40
N LYS A 402 -7.85 26.84 9.58
CA LYS A 402 -7.25 28.05 10.15
C LYS A 402 -5.84 28.32 9.59
N ASP A 403 -5.18 27.30 9.08
CA ASP A 403 -3.80 27.38 8.59
C ASP A 403 -3.75 27.76 7.11
N PHE A 404 -4.66 27.18 6.31
CA PHE A 404 -4.82 27.48 4.88
C PHE A 404 -6.27 27.20 4.41
N CYS A 405 -6.69 27.95 3.41
CA CYS A 405 -8.02 27.79 2.81
C CYS A 405 -7.96 26.77 1.66
N PHE A 406 -8.41 25.54 1.92
CA PHE A 406 -8.45 24.47 0.91
C PHE A 406 -9.23 24.89 -0.34
N TRP A 407 -10.39 25.52 -0.19
CA TRP A 407 -11.23 25.93 -1.31
C TRP A 407 -10.57 26.95 -2.23
N LYS A 408 -9.77 27.85 -1.67
CA LYS A 408 -8.95 28.80 -2.49
C LYS A 408 -7.90 28.03 -3.27
N ILE A 409 -7.23 27.03 -2.65
CA ILE A 409 -6.25 26.20 -3.32
C ILE A 409 -6.92 25.38 -4.43
N ALA A 410 -8.07 24.76 -4.17
CA ALA A 410 -8.82 23.99 -5.15
C ALA A 410 -9.26 24.85 -6.33
N ASN A 411 -9.77 26.06 -6.10
CA ASN A 411 -10.18 26.97 -7.16
C ASN A 411 -8.99 27.43 -8.03
N ASN A 412 -7.82 27.64 -7.43
CA ASN A 412 -6.60 28.01 -8.16
C ASN A 412 -6.02 26.86 -8.99
N ASN A 413 -6.51 25.63 -8.79
CA ASN A 413 -6.06 24.42 -9.49
C ASN A 413 -7.17 23.76 -10.32
N LYS A 414 -8.31 24.43 -10.51
CA LYS A 414 -9.47 23.90 -11.24
C LYS A 414 -9.19 23.52 -12.69
N GLN A 415 -8.22 24.18 -13.34
CA GLN A 415 -7.81 23.87 -14.71
C GLN A 415 -7.39 22.41 -14.87
N TYR A 416 -6.74 21.81 -13.87
CA TYR A 416 -6.34 20.40 -13.92
C TYR A 416 -7.56 19.46 -13.89
N VAL A 417 -8.58 19.82 -13.10
CA VAL A 417 -9.85 19.07 -13.06
C VAL A 417 -10.59 19.16 -14.38
N ILE A 418 -10.73 20.38 -14.94
CA ILE A 418 -11.43 20.62 -16.21
C ILE A 418 -10.71 19.88 -17.35
N SER A 419 -9.38 20.01 -17.46
CA SER A 419 -8.60 19.32 -18.49
C SER A 419 -8.70 17.81 -18.38
N SER A 420 -8.73 17.29 -17.16
CA SER A 420 -8.91 15.86 -16.89
C SER A 420 -10.32 15.36 -17.26
N LEU A 421 -11.36 16.19 -17.05
CA LEU A 421 -12.72 15.88 -17.46
C LEU A 421 -12.88 15.86 -18.99
N VAL A 422 -12.26 16.80 -19.69
CA VAL A 422 -12.24 16.81 -21.18
C VAL A 422 -11.56 15.53 -21.69
N MET A 423 -10.40 15.18 -21.14
CA MET A 423 -9.71 13.94 -21.44
C MET A 423 -10.60 12.73 -21.18
N PHE A 424 -11.27 12.69 -20.02
CA PHE A 424 -12.15 11.59 -19.62
C PHE A 424 -13.27 11.38 -20.63
N ILE A 425 -14.00 12.42 -20.99
CA ILE A 425 -15.14 12.34 -21.93
C ILE A 425 -14.68 11.77 -23.28
N ILE A 426 -13.57 12.24 -23.80
CA ILE A 426 -13.06 11.79 -25.10
C ILE A 426 -12.60 10.33 -25.02
N ILE A 427 -11.81 9.98 -24.02
CA ILE A 427 -11.28 8.62 -23.92
C ILE A 427 -12.37 7.63 -23.51
N TYR A 428 -13.33 8.01 -22.65
CA TYR A 428 -14.45 7.16 -22.25
C TYR A 428 -15.36 6.79 -23.44
N THR A 429 -15.53 7.70 -24.41
CA THR A 429 -16.27 7.42 -25.65
C THR A 429 -15.46 6.66 -26.70
N LEU A 430 -14.13 6.79 -26.68
CA LEU A 430 -13.22 6.13 -27.63
C LEU A 430 -12.89 4.69 -27.18
N SER A 431 -12.57 4.49 -25.92
CA SER A 431 -12.07 3.24 -25.36
C SER A 431 -12.97 2.02 -25.66
N PRO A 432 -14.32 2.06 -25.53
CA PRO A 432 -15.17 0.91 -25.85
C PRO A 432 -15.25 0.56 -27.34
N LYS A 433 -14.91 1.51 -28.23
CA LYS A 433 -14.92 1.29 -29.69
C LYS A 433 -13.68 0.54 -30.18
N LEU A 434 -12.64 0.50 -29.36
CA LEU A 434 -11.40 -0.18 -29.66
C LEU A 434 -11.42 -1.60 -29.10
N GLN A 435 -10.82 -2.55 -29.81
CA GLN A 435 -10.66 -3.91 -29.31
C GLN A 435 -9.83 -3.91 -28.03
N SER A 436 -10.22 -4.74 -27.06
CA SER A 436 -9.47 -4.91 -25.81
C SER A 436 -8.08 -5.51 -26.09
N SER A 437 -7.06 -4.68 -25.98
CA SER A 437 -5.67 -5.08 -26.20
C SER A 437 -4.69 -4.15 -25.47
N ILE A 438 -3.47 -4.65 -25.24
CA ILE A 438 -2.40 -3.86 -24.66
C ILE A 438 -2.08 -2.62 -25.52
N ILE A 439 -2.03 -2.78 -26.84
CA ILE A 439 -1.71 -1.70 -27.79
C ILE A 439 -2.76 -0.60 -27.71
N ASN A 440 -4.05 -0.95 -27.75
CA ASN A 440 -5.13 0.01 -27.71
C ASN A 440 -5.26 0.69 -26.35
N THR A 441 -4.95 0.00 -25.26
CA THR A 441 -4.86 0.61 -23.92
C THR A 441 -3.75 1.67 -23.88
N PHE A 442 -2.54 1.35 -24.38
CA PHE A 442 -1.45 2.32 -24.46
C PHE A 442 -1.76 3.49 -25.41
N LEU A 443 -2.43 3.22 -26.54
CA LEU A 443 -2.90 4.26 -27.43
C LEU A 443 -3.87 5.23 -26.72
N CYS A 444 -4.84 4.70 -25.98
CA CYS A 444 -5.73 5.53 -25.17
C CYS A 444 -4.99 6.37 -24.12
N ILE A 445 -3.94 5.82 -23.49
CA ILE A 445 -3.10 6.55 -22.52
C ILE A 445 -2.34 7.67 -23.21
N ILE A 446 -1.74 7.43 -24.37
CA ILE A 446 -0.98 8.44 -25.12
C ILE A 446 -1.92 9.54 -25.62
N ILE A 447 -3.05 9.19 -26.23
CA ILE A 447 -4.04 10.15 -26.71
C ILE A 447 -4.59 10.95 -25.53
N GLY A 448 -4.97 10.27 -24.44
CA GLY A 448 -5.46 10.93 -23.23
C GLY A 448 -4.46 11.92 -22.64
N GLY A 449 -3.20 11.48 -22.49
CA GLY A 449 -2.12 12.36 -22.05
C GLY A 449 -1.91 13.57 -22.98
N GLY A 450 -1.98 13.35 -24.29
CA GLY A 450 -1.90 14.41 -25.29
C GLY A 450 -3.06 15.41 -25.18
N ILE A 451 -4.30 14.94 -25.00
CA ILE A 451 -5.48 15.79 -24.79
C ILE A 451 -5.34 16.60 -23.49
N TYR A 452 -4.95 15.94 -22.39
CA TYR A 452 -4.77 16.59 -21.10
C TYR A 452 -3.72 17.70 -21.16
N LEU A 453 -2.54 17.41 -21.69
CA LEU A 453 -1.46 18.40 -21.83
C LEU A 453 -1.81 19.49 -22.86
N GLY A 454 -2.48 19.12 -23.96
CA GLY A 454 -2.95 20.06 -24.98
C GLY A 454 -3.98 21.05 -24.43
N THR A 455 -4.94 20.60 -23.63
CA THR A 455 -5.92 21.48 -22.98
C THR A 455 -5.27 22.42 -21.98
N LEU A 456 -4.27 21.97 -21.22
CA LEU A 456 -3.50 22.83 -20.31
C LEU A 456 -2.68 23.89 -21.06
N LEU A 457 -2.13 23.55 -22.24
CA LEU A 457 -1.46 24.52 -23.11
C LEU A 457 -2.41 25.58 -23.65
N ILE A 458 -3.62 25.19 -24.05
CA ILE A 458 -4.65 26.13 -24.52
C ILE A 458 -5.06 27.10 -23.39
N ILE A 459 -5.18 26.59 -22.15
CA ILE A 459 -5.53 27.40 -20.97
C ILE A 459 -4.32 28.24 -20.50
N LYS A 460 -3.12 28.03 -21.09
CA LYS A 460 -1.86 28.69 -20.71
C LYS A 460 -1.46 28.47 -19.24
N ASP A 461 -1.49 27.19 -18.79
CA ASP A 461 -1.07 26.84 -17.43
C ASP A 461 0.43 27.09 -17.22
N ASP A 462 0.76 27.88 -16.19
CA ASP A 462 2.14 28.28 -15.87
C ASP A 462 3.08 27.09 -15.68
N THR A 463 2.59 25.97 -15.11
CA THR A 463 3.42 24.79 -14.83
C THR A 463 3.93 24.14 -16.11
N ILE A 464 3.06 24.07 -17.13
CA ILE A 464 3.43 23.50 -18.43
C ILE A 464 4.34 24.45 -19.18
N ILE A 465 4.04 25.76 -19.14
CA ILE A 465 4.87 26.78 -19.82
C ILE A 465 6.29 26.80 -19.24
N GLU A 466 6.42 26.84 -17.90
CA GLU A 466 7.73 26.76 -17.23
C GLU A 466 8.48 25.45 -17.54
N ALA A 467 7.77 24.31 -17.64
CA ALA A 467 8.38 23.03 -17.98
C ALA A 467 8.94 23.04 -19.41
N ILE A 468 8.18 23.59 -20.37
CA ILE A 468 8.62 23.73 -21.78
C ILE A 468 9.82 24.67 -21.91
N GLU A 469 9.81 25.80 -21.22
CA GLU A 469 10.94 26.75 -21.23
C GLU A 469 12.22 26.13 -20.67
N LYS A 470 12.10 25.37 -19.55
CA LYS A 470 13.25 24.65 -18.99
C LYS A 470 13.78 23.55 -19.91
N ILE A 471 12.92 22.89 -20.69
CA ILE A 471 13.34 21.90 -21.68
C ILE A 471 14.04 22.60 -22.85
N LYS A 472 13.45 23.69 -23.38
CA LYS A 472 14.07 24.48 -24.46
C LYS A 472 15.45 25.02 -24.08
N THR A 473 15.62 25.53 -22.85
CA THR A 473 16.91 26.03 -22.36
C THR A 473 17.95 24.92 -22.14
N ARG A 474 17.52 23.64 -21.93
CA ARG A 474 18.45 22.51 -21.84
C ARG A 474 18.82 21.89 -23.18
N ILE A 475 17.93 21.92 -24.17
CA ILE A 475 18.20 21.41 -25.54
C ILE A 475 18.97 22.43 -26.39
N GLY A 476 18.86 23.72 -26.06
CA GLY A 476 19.60 24.78 -26.72
C GLY A 476 21.00 25.01 -26.13
N LYS A 477 21.44 24.20 -25.20
CA LYS A 477 22.81 24.06 -24.71
C LYS A 477 23.41 22.72 -25.12
#